data_1439a616bcee5fc399e6c573b9d13210
#
_entry.id   1439a616bcee5fc399e6c573b9d13210
#
_cell.length_a   1.000
_cell.length_b   1.000
_cell.length_c   1.000
_cell.angle_alpha   90.00
_cell.angle_beta   90.00
_cell.angle_gamma   90.00
#
_symmetry.space_group_name_H-M   'P 1'
#
loop_
_entity.id
_entity.type
_entity.pdbx_description
1 polymer ?
#
loop_
_entity_poly.entity_id
_entity_poly.type
_entity_poly.pdbx_seq_one_letter_code
_entity_poly.pdbx_strand_id
1 'polypeptide(L)'
;GNAWILKTHYIQMQKELEGQIKMFAPGKASFMNRLKKADTTDNAIYNWVQEKEKSCYICTNFEKTYERYLDTFFFMYKKDGEMKKMIEGSKGFCLHHFGDICRRAETELNDKQKAEFYPLILNQMLDNLKRVGEDVAWLVEKYDYRNKDADWKNSRDAVPVSYTHLR
;
A
#
# COMPACT_ATOMS: atom_id res chain seq x y z
N GLY A 1 -22.51 10.23 5.57
CA GLY A 1 -21.94 8.89 5.33
C GLY A 1 -20.77 8.56 6.25
N ASN A 2 -19.57 8.94 5.88
CA ASN A 2 -18.33 8.47 6.52
C ASN A 2 -18.20 8.87 8.00
N ALA A 3 -18.63 10.08 8.38
CA ALA A 3 -18.59 10.53 9.77
C ALA A 3 -19.46 9.67 10.71
N TRP A 4 -20.58 9.17 10.24
CA TRP A 4 -21.44 8.29 11.04
C TRP A 4 -20.81 6.92 11.26
N ILE A 5 -20.17 6.36 10.24
CA ILE A 5 -19.42 5.09 10.33
C ILE A 5 -18.27 5.24 11.33
N LEU A 6 -17.50 6.32 11.22
CA LEU A 6 -16.40 6.61 12.16
C LEU A 6 -16.91 6.76 13.59
N LYS A 7 -18.00 7.51 13.81
CA LYS A 7 -18.62 7.66 15.14
C LYS A 7 -18.98 6.29 15.74
N THR A 8 -19.63 5.43 14.98
CA THR A 8 -20.03 4.10 15.46
C THR A 8 -18.81 3.25 15.80
N HIS A 9 -17.78 3.30 14.97
CA HIS A 9 -16.53 2.58 15.18
C HIS A 9 -15.82 3.05 16.46
N TYR A 10 -15.73 4.37 16.69
CA TYR A 10 -15.14 4.92 17.92
C TYR A 10 -15.90 4.53 19.17
N ILE A 11 -17.25 4.56 19.15
CA ILE A 11 -18.08 4.12 20.28
C ILE A 11 -17.85 2.64 20.60
N GLN A 12 -17.74 1.80 19.58
CA GLN A 12 -17.46 0.38 19.75
C GLN A 12 -16.07 0.16 20.34
N MET A 13 -15.06 0.83 19.81
CA MET A 13 -13.67 0.73 20.27
C MET A 13 -13.53 1.18 21.73
N GLN A 14 -14.24 2.26 22.12
CA GLN A 14 -14.29 2.70 23.52
C GLN A 14 -14.84 1.60 24.45
N LYS A 15 -15.98 1.01 24.12
CA LYS A 15 -16.60 -0.05 24.92
C LYS A 15 -15.69 -1.28 25.07
N GLU A 16 -15.02 -1.65 23.98
CA GLU A 16 -14.11 -2.79 23.98
C GLU A 16 -12.87 -2.49 24.85
N LEU A 17 -12.29 -1.29 24.73
CA LEU A 17 -11.16 -0.87 25.55
C LEU A 17 -11.54 -0.79 27.04
N GLU A 18 -12.72 -0.27 27.37
CA GLU A 18 -13.23 -0.29 28.75
C GLU A 18 -13.34 -1.72 29.31
N GLY A 19 -13.77 -2.66 28.46
CA GLY A 19 -13.79 -4.09 28.82
C GLY A 19 -12.39 -4.63 29.10
N GLN A 20 -11.42 -4.33 28.25
CA GLN A 20 -10.02 -4.74 28.43
C GLN A 20 -9.41 -4.12 29.71
N ILE A 21 -9.66 -2.84 29.97
CA ILE A 21 -9.18 -2.16 31.19
C ILE A 21 -9.73 -2.80 32.44
N LYS A 22 -11.02 -3.18 32.46
CA LYS A 22 -11.63 -3.86 33.60
C LYS A 22 -11.03 -5.24 33.89
N MET A 23 -10.63 -5.95 32.82
CA MET A 23 -9.99 -7.26 32.94
C MET A 23 -8.47 -7.17 33.15
N PHE A 24 -7.88 -6.02 32.86
CA PHE A 24 -6.46 -5.81 33.02
C PHE A 24 -6.09 -5.70 34.48
N ALA A 25 -5.55 -6.79 35.06
CA ALA A 25 -4.91 -6.76 36.37
C ALA A 25 -3.40 -6.60 36.15
N PRO A 26 -2.80 -5.43 36.47
CA PRO A 26 -1.35 -5.31 36.42
C PRO A 26 -0.77 -6.34 37.40
N GLY A 27 -0.07 -7.32 36.86
CA GLY A 27 0.51 -8.41 37.63
C GLY A 27 1.39 -7.85 38.75
N LYS A 28 1.11 -8.22 40.00
CA LYS A 28 2.08 -8.01 41.08
C LYS A 28 3.32 -8.78 40.64
N ALA A 29 4.40 -8.07 40.33
CA ALA A 29 5.66 -8.70 39.94
C ALA A 29 6.12 -9.61 41.08
N SER A 30 5.89 -10.91 40.96
CA SER A 30 6.45 -11.90 41.84
C SER A 30 7.98 -11.75 41.84
N PHE A 31 8.63 -11.86 42.99
CA PHE A 31 10.07 -11.79 43.11
C PHE A 31 10.79 -12.73 42.14
N MET A 32 10.18 -13.88 41.84
CA MET A 32 10.67 -14.84 40.85
C MET A 32 10.58 -14.33 39.40
N ASN A 33 9.62 -13.46 39.06
CA ASN A 33 9.49 -12.87 37.71
C ASN A 33 10.48 -11.71 37.48
N ARG A 34 11.08 -11.16 38.54
CA ARG A 34 12.17 -10.15 38.42
C ARG A 34 13.51 -10.77 38.00
N LEU A 35 13.72 -12.07 38.25
CA LEU A 35 14.93 -12.81 37.86
C LEU A 35 14.85 -13.41 36.47
N LYS A 36 13.66 -13.70 35.96
CA LYS A 36 13.43 -14.00 34.55
C LYS A 36 13.09 -12.68 33.88
N LYS A 37 13.87 -12.23 32.88
CA LYS A 37 13.46 -11.18 31.96
C LYS A 37 12.05 -11.55 31.51
N ALA A 38 11.04 -10.88 32.07
CA ALA A 38 9.65 -11.08 31.69
C ALA A 38 9.60 -10.84 30.19
N ASP A 39 9.10 -11.83 29.45
CA ASP A 39 8.85 -11.66 28.03
C ASP A 39 7.79 -10.54 27.93
N THR A 40 8.23 -9.35 27.52
CA THR A 40 7.40 -8.14 27.50
C THR A 40 6.29 -8.21 26.46
N THR A 41 6.22 -9.32 25.72
CA THR A 41 5.24 -9.58 24.67
C THR A 41 3.88 -10.08 25.18
N ASP A 42 3.79 -10.56 26.43
CA ASP A 42 2.54 -11.08 26.99
C ASP A 42 1.79 -10.00 27.78
N ASN A 43 1.37 -8.95 27.07
CA ASN A 43 0.52 -7.91 27.63
C ASN A 43 -0.85 -7.93 26.92
N ALA A 44 -1.92 -8.20 27.68
CA ALA A 44 -3.27 -8.34 27.14
C ALA A 44 -3.74 -7.08 26.38
N ILE A 45 -3.38 -5.88 26.84
CA ILE A 45 -3.70 -4.63 26.14
C ILE A 45 -2.92 -4.54 24.85
N TYR A 46 -1.62 -4.87 24.84
CA TYR A 46 -0.80 -4.90 23.63
C TYR A 46 -1.36 -5.88 22.59
N ASN A 47 -1.71 -7.08 23.02
CA ASN A 47 -2.27 -8.10 22.13
C ASN A 47 -3.62 -7.65 21.55
N TRP A 48 -4.47 -7.03 22.36
CA TRP A 48 -5.74 -6.46 21.91
C TRP A 48 -5.51 -5.33 20.87
N VAL A 49 -4.53 -4.44 21.09
CA VAL A 49 -4.17 -3.39 20.13
C VAL A 49 -3.73 -4.00 18.80
N GLN A 50 -2.83 -5.00 18.84
CA GLN A 50 -2.35 -5.68 17.64
C GLN A 50 -3.49 -6.35 16.83
N GLU A 51 -4.45 -6.96 17.52
CA GLU A 51 -5.64 -7.51 16.88
C GLU A 51 -6.52 -6.42 16.27
N LYS A 52 -6.68 -5.29 16.95
CA LYS A 52 -7.46 -4.16 16.42
C LYS A 52 -6.82 -3.49 15.23
N GLU A 53 -5.51 -3.30 15.23
CA GLU A 53 -4.78 -2.78 14.07
C GLU A 53 -4.99 -3.65 12.82
N LYS A 54 -5.01 -4.99 13.00
CA LYS A 54 -5.27 -5.95 11.91
C LYS A 54 -6.74 -6.03 11.50
N SER A 55 -7.67 -5.64 12.36
CA SER A 55 -9.12 -5.79 12.15
C SER A 55 -9.86 -4.48 11.87
N CYS A 56 -9.16 -3.46 11.37
CA CYS A 56 -9.81 -2.20 11.01
C CYS A 56 -10.89 -2.44 9.94
N TYR A 57 -12.15 -2.19 10.30
CA TYR A 57 -13.30 -2.36 9.40
C TYR A 57 -13.14 -1.62 8.07
N ILE A 58 -12.59 -0.39 8.12
CA ILE A 58 -12.37 0.43 6.92
C ILE A 58 -11.30 -0.22 6.04
N CYS A 59 -10.16 -0.64 6.64
CA CYS A 59 -9.09 -1.32 5.92
C CYS A 59 -9.59 -2.64 5.30
N THR A 60 -10.31 -3.45 6.06
CA THR A 60 -10.87 -4.73 5.59
C THR A 60 -11.86 -4.53 4.43
N ASN A 61 -12.72 -3.51 4.48
CA ASN A 61 -13.61 -3.20 3.37
C ASN A 61 -12.86 -2.64 2.16
N PHE A 62 -11.81 -1.87 2.40
CA PHE A 62 -10.95 -1.36 1.34
C PHE A 62 -10.24 -2.50 0.61
N GLU A 63 -9.65 -3.43 1.36
CA GLU A 63 -9.01 -4.64 0.82
C GLU A 63 -9.97 -5.49 -0.01
N LYS A 64 -11.18 -5.77 0.52
CA LYS A 64 -12.20 -6.51 -0.22
C LYS A 64 -12.64 -5.81 -1.52
N THR A 65 -12.67 -4.49 -1.51
CA THR A 65 -13.03 -3.70 -2.68
C THR A 65 -11.87 -3.71 -3.68
N TYR A 66 -10.65 -3.59 -3.20
CA TYR A 66 -9.43 -3.65 -3.99
C TYR A 66 -9.26 -5.00 -4.70
N GLU A 67 -9.48 -6.11 -4.00
CA GLU A 67 -9.45 -7.45 -4.63
C GLU A 67 -10.46 -7.55 -5.79
N ARG A 68 -11.67 -6.99 -5.65
CA ARG A 68 -12.63 -6.93 -6.76
C ARG A 68 -12.18 -6.05 -7.93
N TYR A 69 -11.41 -5.00 -7.68
CA TYR A 69 -10.80 -4.23 -8.77
C TYR A 69 -9.72 -5.03 -9.50
N LEU A 70 -8.92 -5.81 -8.80
CA LEU A 70 -7.96 -6.72 -9.42
C LEU A 70 -8.66 -7.80 -10.27
N ASP A 71 -9.74 -8.38 -9.77
CA ASP A 71 -10.55 -9.35 -10.53
C ASP A 71 -11.10 -8.71 -11.82
N THR A 72 -11.63 -7.48 -11.72
CA THR A 72 -12.13 -6.72 -12.87
C THR A 72 -11.02 -6.40 -13.86
N PHE A 73 -9.85 -5.99 -13.37
CA PHE A 73 -8.68 -5.69 -14.20
C PHE A 73 -8.31 -6.90 -15.08
N PHE A 74 -8.15 -8.08 -14.47
CA PHE A 74 -7.80 -9.29 -15.21
C PHE A 74 -8.93 -9.79 -16.10
N PHE A 75 -10.18 -9.65 -15.67
CA PHE A 75 -11.32 -9.96 -16.52
C PHE A 75 -11.31 -9.10 -17.79
N MET A 76 -11.12 -7.79 -17.67
CA MET A 76 -11.04 -6.89 -18.83
C MET A 76 -9.81 -7.17 -19.67
N TYR A 77 -8.65 -7.38 -19.05
CA TYR A 77 -7.41 -7.74 -19.76
C TYR A 77 -7.58 -8.99 -20.65
N LYS A 78 -8.30 -10.00 -20.15
CA LYS A 78 -8.55 -11.25 -20.91
C LYS A 78 -9.55 -11.08 -22.06
N LYS A 79 -10.48 -10.15 -21.93
CA LYS A 79 -11.60 -10.01 -22.89
C LYS A 79 -11.45 -8.83 -23.84
N ASP A 80 -10.78 -7.78 -23.43
CA ASP A 80 -10.81 -6.51 -24.14
C ASP A 80 -9.40 -6.10 -24.60
N GLY A 81 -9.21 -6.06 -25.92
CA GLY A 81 -7.96 -5.56 -26.52
C GLY A 81 -7.69 -4.08 -26.23
N GLU A 82 -8.72 -3.29 -25.89
CA GLU A 82 -8.56 -1.89 -25.51
C GLU A 82 -7.88 -1.77 -24.15
N MET A 83 -8.14 -2.70 -23.23
CA MET A 83 -7.47 -2.72 -21.93
C MET A 83 -5.94 -2.82 -22.06
N LYS A 84 -5.45 -3.63 -23.00
CA LYS A 84 -4.01 -3.71 -23.29
C LYS A 84 -3.46 -2.36 -23.73
N LYS A 85 -4.16 -1.66 -24.63
CA LYS A 85 -3.76 -0.33 -25.11
C LYS A 85 -3.80 0.72 -24.00
N MET A 86 -4.79 0.63 -23.09
CA MET A 86 -4.87 1.51 -21.92
C MET A 86 -3.67 1.29 -20.98
N ILE A 87 -3.27 0.06 -20.74
CA ILE A 87 -2.08 -0.27 -19.96
C ILE A 87 -0.84 0.31 -20.66
N GLU A 88 -0.65 0.05 -21.95
CA GLU A 88 0.48 0.57 -22.73
C GLU A 88 0.57 2.10 -22.72
N GLY A 89 -0.56 2.78 -22.79
CA GLY A 89 -0.63 4.24 -22.78
C GLY A 89 -0.61 4.87 -21.38
N SER A 90 -0.66 4.07 -20.30
CA SER A 90 -0.68 4.59 -18.94
C SER A 90 0.71 4.95 -18.44
N LYS A 91 0.76 5.75 -17.35
CA LYS A 91 2.02 6.10 -16.67
C LYS A 91 2.53 4.98 -15.73
N GLY A 92 1.95 3.79 -15.81
CA GLY A 92 2.32 2.66 -14.97
C GLY A 92 1.63 2.65 -13.60
N PHE A 93 2.14 1.82 -12.73
CA PHE A 93 1.60 1.58 -11.39
C PHE A 93 2.61 2.04 -10.33
N CYS A 94 2.14 2.26 -9.10
CA CYS A 94 3.06 2.35 -7.98
C CYS A 94 3.62 0.96 -7.65
N LEU A 95 4.75 0.91 -6.96
CA LEU A 95 5.47 -0.34 -6.67
C LEU A 95 4.59 -1.37 -5.96
N HIS A 96 3.76 -0.93 -5.01
CA HIS A 96 2.82 -1.79 -4.29
C HIS A 96 1.80 -2.44 -5.23
N HIS A 97 1.08 -1.64 -6.01
CA HIS A 97 0.07 -2.16 -6.95
C HIS A 97 0.70 -2.99 -8.07
N PHE A 98 1.90 -2.65 -8.52
CA PHE A 98 2.65 -3.46 -9.46
C PHE A 98 2.94 -4.86 -8.91
N GLY A 99 3.37 -4.97 -7.65
CA GLY A 99 3.57 -6.25 -6.98
C GLY A 99 2.29 -7.08 -6.87
N ASP A 100 1.17 -6.45 -6.50
CA ASP A 100 -0.13 -7.12 -6.40
C ASP A 100 -0.65 -7.61 -7.76
N ILE A 101 -0.47 -6.81 -8.81
CA ILE A 101 -0.81 -7.19 -10.18
C ILE A 101 0.03 -8.39 -10.62
N CYS A 102 1.35 -8.40 -10.37
CA CYS A 102 2.19 -9.55 -10.68
C CYS A 102 1.77 -10.79 -9.90
N ARG A 103 1.52 -10.67 -8.60
CA ARG A 103 1.03 -11.76 -7.76
C ARG A 103 -0.29 -12.34 -8.27
N ARG A 104 -1.24 -11.49 -8.61
CA ARG A 104 -2.56 -11.91 -9.10
C ARG A 104 -2.50 -12.53 -10.50
N ALA A 105 -1.58 -12.07 -11.35
CA ALA A 105 -1.37 -12.63 -12.69
C ALA A 105 -1.05 -14.13 -12.65
N GLU A 106 -0.37 -14.62 -11.60
CA GLU A 106 -0.03 -16.02 -11.45
C GLU A 106 -1.27 -16.94 -11.37
N THR A 107 -2.34 -16.45 -10.79
CA THR A 107 -3.60 -17.20 -10.63
C THR A 107 -4.62 -16.93 -11.72
N GLU A 108 -4.59 -15.72 -12.31
CA GLU A 108 -5.61 -15.27 -13.26
C GLU A 108 -5.27 -15.56 -14.72
N LEU A 109 -4.00 -15.70 -15.06
CA LEU A 109 -3.54 -15.86 -16.44
C LEU A 109 -2.96 -17.24 -16.69
N ASN A 110 -3.27 -17.80 -17.88
CA ASN A 110 -2.59 -18.98 -18.35
C ASN A 110 -1.20 -18.65 -18.94
N ASP A 111 -0.37 -19.65 -19.21
CA ASP A 111 1.02 -19.47 -19.64
C ASP A 111 1.16 -18.60 -20.91
N LYS A 112 0.25 -18.77 -21.88
CA LYS A 112 0.24 -17.95 -23.09
C LYS A 112 -0.05 -16.49 -22.77
N GLN A 113 -1.03 -16.24 -21.92
CA GLN A 113 -1.39 -14.87 -21.48
C GLN A 113 -0.28 -14.25 -20.65
N LYS A 114 0.39 -15.01 -19.78
CA LYS A 114 1.55 -14.55 -18.99
C LYS A 114 2.71 -14.15 -19.90
N ALA A 115 2.97 -14.91 -20.95
CA ALA A 115 4.03 -14.62 -21.93
C ALA A 115 3.82 -13.26 -22.65
N GLU A 116 2.57 -12.83 -22.81
CA GLU A 116 2.23 -11.50 -23.36
C GLU A 116 2.20 -10.41 -22.28
N PHE A 117 1.67 -10.75 -21.08
CA PHE A 117 1.42 -9.80 -20.00
C PHE A 117 2.70 -9.32 -19.33
N TYR A 118 3.60 -10.22 -18.96
CA TYR A 118 4.80 -9.85 -18.21
C TYR A 118 5.72 -8.90 -18.96
N PRO A 119 6.06 -9.11 -20.24
CA PRO A 119 6.86 -8.13 -20.98
C PRO A 119 6.22 -6.74 -20.99
N LEU A 120 4.90 -6.65 -21.17
CA LEU A 120 4.16 -5.41 -21.17
C LEU A 120 4.31 -4.66 -19.83
N ILE A 121 3.96 -5.32 -18.72
CA ILE A 121 3.94 -4.73 -17.39
C ILE A 121 5.35 -4.40 -16.86
N LEU A 122 6.32 -5.28 -17.11
CA LEU A 122 7.71 -5.09 -16.68
C LEU A 122 8.37 -3.93 -17.41
N ASN A 123 8.20 -3.85 -18.75
CA ASN A 123 8.74 -2.74 -19.52
C ASN A 123 8.10 -1.42 -19.13
N GLN A 124 6.78 -1.39 -18.97
CA GLN A 124 6.06 -0.20 -18.52
C GLN A 124 6.55 0.27 -17.15
N MET A 125 6.72 -0.63 -16.19
CA MET A 125 7.24 -0.29 -14.87
C MET A 125 8.65 0.27 -14.93
N LEU A 126 9.53 -0.35 -15.73
CA LEU A 126 10.90 0.12 -15.93
C LEU A 126 10.93 1.51 -16.57
N ASP A 127 10.13 1.75 -17.61
CA ASP A 127 10.07 3.05 -18.28
C ASP A 127 9.49 4.13 -17.38
N ASN A 128 8.51 3.79 -16.54
CA ASN A 128 7.98 4.72 -15.56
C ASN A 128 9.03 5.08 -14.49
N LEU A 129 9.77 4.10 -13.97
CA LEU A 129 10.85 4.36 -13.01
C LEU A 129 11.96 5.23 -13.61
N LYS A 130 12.35 4.98 -14.88
CA LYS A 130 13.33 5.81 -15.58
C LYS A 130 12.83 7.25 -15.71
N ARG A 131 11.59 7.43 -16.20
CA ARG A 131 10.97 8.75 -16.34
C ARG A 131 10.96 9.53 -15.03
N VAL A 132 10.49 8.91 -13.95
CA VAL A 132 10.44 9.56 -12.63
C VAL A 132 11.86 9.84 -12.12
N GLY A 133 12.79 8.93 -12.32
CA GLY A 133 14.20 9.12 -11.98
C GLY A 133 14.85 10.30 -12.71
N GLU A 134 14.57 10.44 -14.02
CA GLU A 134 15.04 11.57 -14.83
C GLU A 134 14.43 12.91 -14.36
N ASP A 135 13.13 12.93 -14.03
CA ASP A 135 12.47 14.12 -13.52
C ASP A 135 13.07 14.55 -12.16
N VAL A 136 13.37 13.59 -11.27
CA VAL A 136 14.05 13.86 -9.99
C VAL A 136 15.49 14.32 -10.21
N ALA A 137 16.23 13.69 -11.10
CA ALA A 137 17.59 14.10 -11.44
C ALA A 137 17.63 15.52 -11.99
N TRP A 138 16.72 15.86 -12.91
CA TRP A 138 16.62 17.23 -13.42
C TRP A 138 16.23 18.23 -12.34
N LEU A 139 15.37 17.86 -11.41
CA LEU A 139 15.03 18.71 -10.26
C LEU A 139 16.29 19.04 -9.44
N VAL A 140 17.16 18.07 -9.18
CA VAL A 140 18.43 18.30 -8.47
C VAL A 140 19.35 19.24 -9.25
N GLU A 141 19.53 18.98 -10.55
CA GLU A 141 20.35 19.81 -11.42
C GLU A 141 19.82 21.24 -11.57
N LYS A 142 18.51 21.43 -11.48
CA LYS A 142 17.86 22.75 -11.57
C LYS A 142 18.24 23.69 -10.41
N TYR A 143 18.65 23.14 -9.27
CA TYR A 143 19.16 23.93 -8.14
C TYR A 143 20.61 24.39 -8.32
N ASP A 144 21.32 23.90 -9.33
CA ASP A 144 22.62 24.47 -9.70
C ASP A 144 22.41 25.87 -10.32
N TYR A 145 23.23 26.84 -9.87
CA TYR A 145 23.14 28.24 -10.35
C TYR A 145 23.28 28.37 -11.88
N ARG A 146 24.00 27.44 -12.52
CA ARG A 146 24.19 27.37 -13.97
C ARG A 146 22.90 27.07 -14.72
N ASN A 147 21.96 26.41 -14.08
CA ASN A 147 20.67 26.01 -14.64
C ASN A 147 19.51 26.91 -14.22
N LYS A 148 19.80 28.06 -13.57
CA LYS A 148 18.79 28.96 -13.00
C LYS A 148 17.67 29.33 -14.00
N ASP A 149 18.06 29.64 -15.23
CA ASP A 149 17.15 30.10 -16.28
C ASP A 149 16.66 28.98 -17.21
N ALA A 150 17.09 27.72 -16.98
CA ALA A 150 16.65 26.57 -17.75
C ALA A 150 15.18 26.23 -17.46
N ASP A 151 14.49 25.61 -18.42
CA ASP A 151 13.11 25.16 -18.22
C ASP A 151 13.04 24.07 -17.14
N TRP A 152 12.00 24.09 -16.35
CA TRP A 152 11.72 23.07 -15.33
C TRP A 152 11.36 21.69 -15.91
N LYS A 153 10.92 21.64 -17.17
CA LYS A 153 10.38 20.40 -17.79
C LYS A 153 9.26 19.83 -16.89
N ASN A 154 9.29 18.53 -16.64
CA ASN A 154 8.32 17.83 -15.77
C ASN A 154 8.77 17.70 -14.30
N SER A 155 9.87 18.37 -13.91
CA SER A 155 10.48 18.13 -12.60
C SER A 155 9.82 18.84 -11.41
N ARG A 156 8.88 19.77 -11.64
CA ARG A 156 8.28 20.57 -10.57
C ARG A 156 7.56 19.74 -9.51
N ASP A 157 6.95 18.67 -9.92
CA ASP A 157 6.22 17.73 -9.05
C ASP A 157 6.93 16.38 -8.90
N ALA A 158 8.21 16.29 -9.30
CA ALA A 158 8.96 15.03 -9.29
C ALA A 158 9.05 14.41 -7.89
N VAL A 159 9.15 15.20 -6.81
CA VAL A 159 9.20 14.68 -5.45
C VAL A 159 7.88 14.03 -5.03
N PRO A 160 6.71 14.70 -5.04
CA PRO A 160 5.45 14.04 -4.69
C PRO A 160 5.11 12.87 -5.63
N VAL A 161 5.46 12.96 -6.92
CA VAL A 161 5.26 11.86 -7.88
C VAL A 161 6.13 10.66 -7.51
N SER A 162 7.42 10.86 -7.17
CA SER A 162 8.29 9.76 -6.76
C SER A 162 7.79 9.06 -5.49
N TYR A 163 7.32 9.80 -4.48
CA TYR A 163 6.71 9.20 -3.29
C TYR A 163 5.47 8.35 -3.62
N THR A 164 4.66 8.79 -4.58
CA THR A 164 3.47 8.03 -5.02
C THR A 164 3.87 6.72 -5.70
N HIS A 165 4.95 6.72 -6.48
CA HIS A 165 5.38 5.53 -7.23
C HIS A 165 6.21 4.54 -6.40
N LEU A 166 6.93 5.00 -5.39
CA LEU A 166 7.79 4.15 -4.54
C LEU A 166 7.06 3.54 -3.34
N ARG A 167 5.82 3.96 -3.07
CA ARG A 167 5.04 3.50 -1.93
C ARG A 167 4.23 2.24 -2.22
#